data_999612fc93650ccc3afdc9b48ae032bd
#
_entry.id   999612fc93650ccc3afdc9b48ae032bd
#
_cell.length_a   1.000
_cell.length_b   1.000
_cell.length_c   1.000
_cell.angle_alpha   90.00
_cell.angle_beta   90.00
_cell.angle_gamma   90.00
#
_symmetry.space_group_name_H-M   'P 1'
#
loop_
_entity.id
_entity.type
_entity.pdbx_description
1 polymer ?
#
loop_
_entity_poly.entity_id
_entity_poly.type
_entity_poly.pdbx_seq_one_letter_code
_entity_poly.pdbx_strand_id
1 'polypeptide(L)'
;MVDEAEIKKAVTSIIKAIGEDSEREGLTDTPRRFAEMYSELFTGIGQDPTEELEVGYELGHREMVILKDIPFYSMCEHHLLPFYGVVHIGYIPNEEGRVVGISKLARVVEIVAKRPQIQERMATEIADAIVDGLKPDGVAVVIQAEHMCMIMRGIKKPGSSVITSALRGNFRKKPASRAEFFSLIKGR
;
A
#
# COMPACT_ATOMS: atom_id res chain seq x y z
N MET A 1 8.29 -15.87 6.47
CA MET A 1 8.64 -15.31 7.80
C MET A 1 9.98 -14.62 7.65
N VAL A 2 10.13 -13.40 8.19
CA VAL A 2 11.40 -12.63 8.11
C VAL A 2 12.47 -13.33 8.96
N ASP A 3 13.68 -13.50 8.40
CA ASP A 3 14.82 -14.06 9.14
C ASP A 3 15.60 -12.94 9.81
N GLU A 4 15.24 -12.67 11.07
CA GLU A 4 15.87 -11.61 11.86
C GLU A 4 17.38 -11.85 12.10
N ALA A 5 17.82 -13.12 12.19
CA ALA A 5 19.22 -13.43 12.43
C ALA A 5 20.08 -13.04 11.23
N GLU A 6 19.61 -13.33 10.02
CA GLU A 6 20.31 -12.94 8.79
C GLU A 6 20.26 -11.41 8.59
N ILE A 7 19.14 -10.75 8.92
CA ILE A 7 19.05 -9.27 8.85
C ILE A 7 20.06 -8.63 9.80
N LYS A 8 20.19 -9.12 11.05
CA LYS A 8 21.16 -8.59 12.03
C LYS A 8 22.59 -8.66 11.48
N LYS A 9 22.97 -9.80 10.90
CA LYS A 9 24.30 -9.98 10.26
C LYS A 9 24.52 -9.00 9.12
N ALA A 10 23.51 -8.88 8.23
CA ALA A 10 23.57 -7.98 7.07
C ALA A 10 23.74 -6.52 7.50
N VAL A 11 22.96 -6.06 8.49
CA VAL A 11 23.03 -4.70 9.01
C VAL A 11 24.39 -4.42 9.68
N THR A 12 24.91 -5.36 10.47
CA THR A 12 26.28 -5.24 11.02
C THR A 12 27.32 -5.08 9.92
N SER A 13 27.19 -5.86 8.83
CA SER A 13 28.07 -5.77 7.68
C SER A 13 27.96 -4.43 6.96
N ILE A 14 26.74 -3.89 6.82
CA ILE A 14 26.51 -2.56 6.23
C ILE A 14 27.18 -1.48 7.07
N ILE A 15 27.01 -1.50 8.40
CA ILE A 15 27.62 -0.52 9.32
C ILE A 15 29.15 -0.49 9.14
N LYS A 16 29.78 -1.67 9.11
CA LYS A 16 31.22 -1.79 8.87
C LYS A 16 31.63 -1.32 7.47
N ALA A 17 30.83 -1.65 6.46
CA ALA A 17 31.12 -1.30 5.06
C ALA A 17 31.07 0.20 4.78
N ILE A 18 30.24 0.96 5.52
CA ILE A 18 30.21 2.43 5.42
C ILE A 18 31.31 3.11 6.26
N GLY A 19 32.17 2.34 6.94
CA GLY A 19 33.29 2.85 7.72
C GLY A 19 32.98 3.19 9.17
N GLU A 20 31.85 2.72 9.72
CA GLU A 20 31.44 2.96 11.09
C GLU A 20 31.82 1.81 12.04
N ASP A 21 32.00 2.13 13.30
CA ASP A 21 32.22 1.14 14.36
C ASP A 21 30.91 0.58 14.89
N SER A 22 30.65 -0.70 14.55
CA SER A 22 29.43 -1.40 14.97
C SER A 22 29.29 -1.59 16.48
N GLU A 23 30.41 -1.47 17.22
CA GLU A 23 30.46 -1.71 18.67
C GLU A 23 30.28 -0.42 19.49
N ARG A 24 30.31 0.75 18.86
CA ARG A 24 30.12 2.00 19.59
C ARG A 24 28.67 2.10 20.14
N GLU A 25 28.52 2.73 21.30
CA GLU A 25 27.29 2.80 22.10
C GLU A 25 26.02 3.09 21.29
N GLY A 26 26.06 4.02 20.32
CA GLY A 26 24.90 4.38 19.49
C GLY A 26 24.52 3.34 18.44
N LEU A 27 25.40 2.39 18.07
CA LEU A 27 25.20 1.41 16.99
C LEU A 27 25.08 -0.04 17.44
N THR A 28 25.48 -0.36 18.66
CA THR A 28 25.48 -1.74 19.20
C THR A 28 24.09 -2.41 19.06
N ASP A 29 23.02 -1.68 19.30
CA ASP A 29 21.64 -2.19 19.21
C ASP A 29 21.01 -2.03 17.82
N THR A 30 21.65 -1.32 16.89
CA THR A 30 21.06 -1.02 15.56
C THR A 30 20.70 -2.28 14.78
N PRO A 31 21.53 -3.34 14.71
CA PRO A 31 21.17 -4.56 14.00
C PRO A 31 19.90 -5.22 14.52
N ARG A 32 19.70 -5.26 15.84
CA ARG A 32 18.51 -5.81 16.48
C ARG A 32 17.27 -4.98 16.16
N ARG A 33 17.35 -3.66 16.38
CA ARG A 33 16.24 -2.74 16.09
C ARG A 33 15.83 -2.74 14.62
N PHE A 34 16.80 -2.87 13.73
CA PHE A 34 16.54 -2.94 12.30
C PHE A 34 15.80 -4.23 11.91
N ALA A 35 16.20 -5.37 12.49
CA ALA A 35 15.55 -6.65 12.24
C ALA A 35 14.08 -6.64 12.74
N GLU A 36 13.85 -6.12 13.96
CA GLU A 36 12.50 -5.96 14.54
C GLU A 36 11.63 -5.05 13.66
N MET A 37 12.18 -3.92 13.22
CA MET A 37 11.49 -3.00 12.29
C MET A 37 11.12 -3.69 10.97
N TYR A 38 12.02 -4.49 10.40
CA TYR A 38 11.75 -5.21 9.15
C TYR A 38 10.72 -6.31 9.33
N SER A 39 10.70 -6.97 10.49
CA SER A 39 9.66 -7.95 10.82
C SER A 39 8.27 -7.30 10.85
N GLU A 40 8.16 -6.04 11.25
CA GLU A 40 6.91 -5.27 11.21
C GLU A 40 6.57 -4.77 9.80
N LEU A 41 7.55 -4.19 9.08
CA LEU A 41 7.34 -3.56 7.78
C LEU A 41 7.01 -4.55 6.66
N PHE A 42 7.41 -5.82 6.80
CA PHE A 42 7.24 -6.84 5.77
C PHE A 42 6.26 -7.96 6.15
N THR A 43 5.35 -7.68 7.09
CA THR A 43 4.32 -8.66 7.51
C THR A 43 3.39 -9.08 6.38
N GLY A 44 3.19 -8.25 5.36
CA GLY A 44 2.32 -8.55 4.21
C GLY A 44 2.88 -9.57 3.22
N ILE A 45 4.18 -9.94 3.34
CA ILE A 45 4.78 -10.95 2.46
C ILE A 45 4.13 -12.32 2.72
N GLY A 46 3.59 -12.94 1.66
CA GLY A 46 2.94 -14.24 1.72
C GLY A 46 1.50 -14.23 2.26
N GLN A 47 0.95 -13.05 2.61
CA GLN A 47 -0.47 -12.92 2.94
C GLN A 47 -1.31 -12.72 1.67
N ASP A 48 -2.52 -13.27 1.65
CA ASP A 48 -3.51 -13.01 0.60
C ASP A 48 -4.45 -11.89 1.06
N PRO A 49 -4.44 -10.70 0.43
CA PRO A 49 -5.31 -9.61 0.81
C PRO A 49 -6.80 -9.89 0.54
N THR A 50 -7.15 -10.89 -0.27
CA THR A 50 -8.54 -11.25 -0.56
C THR A 50 -9.24 -11.88 0.64
N GLU A 51 -8.52 -12.54 1.55
CA GLU A 51 -9.05 -13.13 2.77
C GLU A 51 -9.74 -12.09 3.68
N GLU A 52 -9.27 -10.84 3.65
CA GLU A 52 -9.93 -9.76 4.40
C GLU A 52 -11.32 -9.41 3.87
N LEU A 53 -11.65 -9.79 2.64
CA LEU A 53 -12.90 -9.44 1.96
C LEU A 53 -13.95 -10.59 1.97
N GLU A 54 -13.65 -11.72 2.58
CA GLU A 54 -14.56 -12.87 2.64
C GLU A 54 -15.86 -12.54 3.39
N VAL A 55 -15.76 -11.71 4.46
CA VAL A 55 -16.92 -11.31 5.26
C VAL A 55 -17.53 -10.03 4.67
N GLY A 56 -18.66 -10.19 4.00
CA GLY A 56 -19.46 -9.10 3.43
C GLY A 56 -20.94 -9.23 3.80
N TYR A 57 -21.71 -8.21 3.43
CA TYR A 57 -23.15 -8.11 3.68
C TYR A 57 -23.87 -7.89 2.36
N GLU A 58 -24.96 -8.61 2.13
CA GLU A 58 -25.86 -8.42 0.99
C GLU A 58 -26.97 -7.45 1.41
N LEU A 59 -26.75 -6.17 1.13
CA LEU A 59 -27.67 -5.09 1.53
C LEU A 59 -28.52 -4.55 0.37
N GLY A 60 -28.34 -5.10 -0.85
CA GLY A 60 -28.97 -4.58 -2.06
C GLY A 60 -28.47 -3.18 -2.44
N HIS A 61 -27.35 -2.73 -1.88
CA HIS A 61 -26.76 -1.42 -2.18
C HIS A 61 -26.10 -1.44 -3.56
N ARG A 62 -26.43 -0.47 -4.41
CA ARG A 62 -25.89 -0.40 -5.79
C ARG A 62 -25.13 0.88 -6.10
N GLU A 63 -25.09 1.80 -5.15
CA GLU A 63 -24.37 3.06 -5.31
C GLU A 63 -22.88 2.90 -5.04
N MET A 64 -22.10 3.84 -5.51
CA MET A 64 -20.65 3.87 -5.29
C MET A 64 -20.32 4.01 -3.80
N VAL A 65 -19.46 3.15 -3.30
CA VAL A 65 -18.88 3.23 -1.96
C VAL A 65 -17.44 3.74 -2.09
N ILE A 66 -17.09 4.78 -1.33
CA ILE A 66 -15.75 5.36 -1.35
C ILE A 66 -15.16 5.39 0.06
N LEU A 67 -13.94 4.89 0.20
CA LEU A 67 -13.07 5.11 1.35
C LEU A 67 -11.85 5.90 0.87
N LYS A 68 -11.66 7.11 1.39
CA LYS A 68 -10.59 8.01 0.97
C LYS A 68 -9.63 8.33 2.10
N ASP A 69 -8.47 8.88 1.70
CA ASP A 69 -7.43 9.34 2.63
C ASP A 69 -6.91 8.24 3.56
N ILE A 70 -6.81 6.99 3.05
CA ILE A 70 -6.23 5.87 3.80
C ILE A 70 -4.72 6.06 3.84
N PRO A 71 -4.11 6.37 4.99
CA PRO A 71 -2.67 6.54 5.08
C PRO A 71 -1.96 5.20 4.93
N PHE A 72 -0.79 5.22 4.31
CA PHE A 72 0.06 4.04 4.20
C PHE A 72 1.54 4.39 4.22
N TYR A 73 2.35 3.41 4.62
CA TYR A 73 3.80 3.39 4.47
C TYR A 73 4.18 2.10 3.75
N SER A 74 5.10 2.21 2.79
CA SER A 74 5.62 1.05 2.06
C SER A 74 7.11 1.23 1.76
N MET A 75 7.76 0.16 1.30
CA MET A 75 9.18 0.17 0.99
C MET A 75 9.39 0.01 -0.50
N CYS A 76 10.04 1.02 -1.11
CA CYS A 76 10.41 0.96 -2.53
C CYS A 76 11.36 -0.21 -2.79
N GLU A 77 10.98 -1.14 -3.68
CA GLU A 77 11.78 -2.35 -3.93
C GLU A 77 13.16 -2.08 -4.52
N HIS A 78 13.35 -0.92 -5.20
CA HIS A 78 14.62 -0.59 -5.84
C HIS A 78 15.71 -0.17 -4.84
N HIS A 79 15.33 0.41 -3.69
CA HIS A 79 16.28 1.02 -2.77
C HIS A 79 16.05 0.63 -1.32
N LEU A 80 14.96 -0.07 -0.99
CA LEU A 80 14.49 -0.33 0.38
C LEU A 80 14.39 0.97 1.20
N LEU A 81 14.05 2.07 0.54
CA LEU A 81 13.71 3.34 1.16
C LEU A 81 12.19 3.50 1.20
N PRO A 82 11.64 4.16 2.23
CA PRO A 82 10.19 4.30 2.34
C PRO A 82 9.60 5.21 1.26
N PHE A 83 8.37 4.91 0.88
CA PHE A 83 7.45 5.84 0.28
C PHE A 83 6.12 5.77 1.04
N TYR A 84 5.44 6.89 1.14
CA TYR A 84 4.26 7.03 1.99
C TYR A 84 3.30 8.05 1.41
N GLY A 85 2.05 7.93 1.80
CA GLY A 85 1.01 8.81 1.28
C GLY A 85 -0.37 8.33 1.64
N VAL A 86 -1.32 8.51 0.70
CA VAL A 86 -2.71 8.12 0.87
C VAL A 86 -3.21 7.30 -0.30
N VAL A 87 -4.12 6.39 0.02
CA VAL A 87 -4.88 5.58 -0.95
C VAL A 87 -6.35 5.99 -0.89
N HIS A 88 -6.95 6.15 -2.05
CA HIS A 88 -8.40 6.31 -2.19
C HIS A 88 -8.94 5.10 -2.95
N ILE A 89 -9.99 4.48 -2.41
CA ILE A 89 -10.64 3.31 -2.98
C ILE A 89 -12.11 3.66 -3.24
N GLY A 90 -12.59 3.36 -4.44
CA GLY A 90 -14.00 3.34 -4.77
C GLY A 90 -14.40 2.00 -5.35
N TYR A 91 -15.56 1.47 -4.96
CA TYR A 91 -16.14 0.33 -5.65
C TYR A 91 -17.63 0.51 -5.86
N ILE A 92 -18.16 -0.13 -6.89
CA ILE A 92 -19.58 -0.19 -7.20
C ILE A 92 -20.00 -1.64 -6.95
N PRO A 93 -20.85 -1.92 -5.95
CA PRO A 93 -21.33 -3.28 -5.69
C PRO A 93 -21.96 -3.91 -6.93
N ASN A 94 -21.97 -5.22 -6.99
CA ASN A 94 -22.61 -6.01 -8.05
C ASN A 94 -24.15 -6.02 -7.91
N GLU A 95 -24.84 -6.79 -8.74
CA GLU A 95 -26.30 -6.88 -8.73
C GLU A 95 -26.87 -7.39 -7.40
N GLU A 96 -26.14 -8.21 -6.65
CA GLU A 96 -26.52 -8.72 -5.33
C GLU A 96 -26.38 -7.63 -4.25
N GLY A 97 -25.69 -6.54 -4.56
CA GLY A 97 -25.51 -5.40 -3.65
C GLY A 97 -24.62 -5.74 -2.46
N ARG A 98 -23.60 -6.59 -2.69
CA ARG A 98 -22.64 -7.00 -1.67
C ARG A 98 -21.71 -5.86 -1.29
N VAL A 99 -21.69 -5.55 0.00
CA VAL A 99 -20.77 -4.57 0.60
C VAL A 99 -19.88 -5.22 1.66
N VAL A 100 -18.76 -4.60 1.95
CA VAL A 100 -17.80 -5.06 2.95
C VAL A 100 -17.63 -3.98 4.03
N GLY A 101 -17.26 -4.40 5.24
CA GLY A 101 -16.88 -3.44 6.29
C GLY A 101 -15.72 -2.56 5.82
N ILE A 102 -15.87 -1.23 5.97
CA ILE A 102 -14.89 -0.25 5.45
C ILE A 102 -13.47 -0.48 5.97
N SER A 103 -13.32 -0.98 7.21
CA SER A 103 -12.02 -1.36 7.79
C SER A 103 -11.31 -2.45 7.02
N LYS A 104 -12.04 -3.32 6.30
CA LYS A 104 -11.46 -4.39 5.50
C LYS A 104 -10.71 -3.87 4.28
N LEU A 105 -11.24 -2.81 3.66
CA LEU A 105 -10.54 -2.13 2.57
C LEU A 105 -9.21 -1.52 3.03
N ALA A 106 -9.19 -0.93 4.23
CA ALA A 106 -7.95 -0.41 4.80
C ALA A 106 -6.92 -1.53 5.10
N ARG A 107 -7.38 -2.70 5.55
CA ARG A 107 -6.50 -3.86 5.77
C ARG A 107 -5.92 -4.42 4.47
N VAL A 108 -6.69 -4.45 3.39
CA VAL A 108 -6.17 -4.81 2.06
C VAL A 108 -5.01 -3.88 1.69
N VAL A 109 -5.18 -2.56 1.89
CA VAL A 109 -4.10 -1.58 1.65
C VAL A 109 -2.88 -1.90 2.51
N GLU A 110 -3.08 -2.19 3.80
CA GLU A 110 -1.99 -2.49 4.73
C GLU A 110 -1.21 -3.74 4.33
N ILE A 111 -1.90 -4.84 4.01
CA ILE A 111 -1.26 -6.09 3.58
C ILE A 111 -0.42 -5.87 2.32
N VAL A 112 -0.97 -5.16 1.33
CA VAL A 112 -0.28 -4.91 0.06
C VAL A 112 0.87 -3.92 0.23
N ALA A 113 0.74 -2.92 1.10
CA ALA A 113 1.79 -1.94 1.40
C ALA A 113 2.97 -2.55 2.17
N LYS A 114 2.73 -3.53 3.05
CA LYS A 114 3.78 -4.20 3.86
C LYS A 114 4.56 -5.27 3.09
N ARG A 115 5.02 -4.89 1.89
CA ARG A 115 5.88 -5.66 0.97
C ARG A 115 6.88 -4.72 0.30
N PRO A 116 7.99 -5.22 -0.27
CA PRO A 116 8.73 -4.43 -1.25
C PRO A 116 7.84 -4.11 -2.45
N GLN A 117 7.63 -2.81 -2.75
CA GLN A 117 6.65 -2.37 -3.74
C GLN A 117 7.20 -1.36 -4.74
N ILE A 118 6.52 -1.28 -5.88
CA ILE A 118 6.43 -0.09 -6.73
C ILE A 118 4.98 0.38 -6.72
N GLN A 119 4.77 1.68 -6.75
CA GLN A 119 3.45 2.27 -6.52
C GLN A 119 2.40 1.82 -7.54
N GLU A 120 2.79 1.61 -8.80
CA GLU A 120 1.94 1.14 -9.88
C GLU A 120 1.43 -0.29 -9.63
N ARG A 121 2.32 -1.17 -9.17
CA ARG A 121 1.96 -2.54 -8.80
C ARG A 121 1.08 -2.56 -7.56
N MET A 122 1.40 -1.77 -6.55
CA MET A 122 0.59 -1.62 -5.34
C MET A 122 -0.85 -1.22 -5.68
N ALA A 123 -1.05 -0.21 -6.55
CA ALA A 123 -2.38 0.20 -6.99
C ALA A 123 -3.13 -0.94 -7.70
N THR A 124 -2.44 -1.70 -8.52
CA THR A 124 -2.97 -2.83 -9.27
C THR A 124 -3.37 -3.98 -8.35
N GLU A 125 -2.49 -4.39 -7.43
CA GLU A 125 -2.75 -5.48 -6.48
C GLU A 125 -3.94 -5.17 -5.55
N ILE A 126 -4.07 -3.93 -5.07
CA ILE A 126 -5.23 -3.50 -4.26
C ILE A 126 -6.51 -3.60 -5.08
N ALA A 127 -6.50 -3.09 -6.33
CA ALA A 127 -7.69 -3.14 -7.18
C ALA A 127 -8.10 -4.58 -7.52
N ASP A 128 -7.15 -5.43 -7.83
CA ASP A 128 -7.40 -6.82 -8.19
C ASP A 128 -7.88 -7.65 -6.99
N ALA A 129 -7.30 -7.44 -5.80
CA ALA A 129 -7.79 -8.07 -4.57
C ALA A 129 -9.26 -7.72 -4.30
N ILE A 130 -9.66 -6.46 -4.51
CA ILE A 130 -11.07 -6.04 -4.32
C ILE A 130 -11.97 -6.67 -5.39
N VAL A 131 -11.51 -6.76 -6.65
CA VAL A 131 -12.25 -7.45 -7.71
C VAL A 131 -12.46 -8.92 -7.35
N ASP A 132 -11.41 -9.58 -6.90
CA ASP A 132 -11.46 -11.02 -6.60
C ASP A 132 -12.28 -11.33 -5.35
N GLY A 133 -12.18 -10.53 -4.31
CA GLY A 133 -12.88 -10.74 -3.05
C GLY A 133 -14.36 -10.35 -3.07
N LEU A 134 -14.74 -9.24 -3.74
CA LEU A 134 -16.10 -8.72 -3.73
C LEU A 134 -16.88 -8.96 -5.03
N LYS A 135 -16.20 -9.27 -6.14
CA LYS A 135 -16.81 -9.38 -7.47
C LYS A 135 -17.69 -8.16 -7.83
N PRO A 136 -17.21 -6.92 -7.63
CA PRO A 136 -18.01 -5.71 -7.84
C PRO A 136 -18.13 -5.39 -9.33
N ASP A 137 -19.09 -4.53 -9.69
CA ASP A 137 -19.24 -4.02 -11.06
C ASP A 137 -18.10 -3.08 -11.48
N GLY A 138 -17.38 -2.54 -10.52
CA GLY A 138 -16.22 -1.70 -10.78
C GLY A 138 -15.40 -1.39 -9.54
N VAL A 139 -14.11 -1.17 -9.74
CA VAL A 139 -13.15 -0.73 -8.72
C VAL A 139 -12.31 0.41 -9.25
N ALA A 140 -12.05 1.40 -8.42
CA ALA A 140 -11.10 2.47 -8.64
C ALA A 140 -10.16 2.58 -7.44
N VAL A 141 -8.87 2.56 -7.68
CA VAL A 141 -7.83 2.80 -6.67
C VAL A 141 -6.97 3.94 -7.17
N VAL A 142 -6.74 4.94 -6.32
CA VAL A 142 -5.81 6.04 -6.58
C VAL A 142 -4.85 6.12 -5.40
N ILE A 143 -3.56 6.19 -5.69
CA ILE A 143 -2.50 6.35 -4.69
C ILE A 143 -1.77 7.67 -4.98
N GLN A 144 -1.61 8.49 -3.97
CA GLN A 144 -0.75 9.66 -4.00
C GLN A 144 0.32 9.51 -2.92
N ALA A 145 1.60 9.57 -3.31
CA ALA A 145 2.71 9.32 -2.38
C ALA A 145 3.95 10.15 -2.67
N GLU A 146 4.73 10.38 -1.63
CA GLU A 146 6.10 10.89 -1.67
C GLU A 146 7.10 9.74 -1.53
N HIS A 147 8.20 9.81 -2.31
CA HIS A 147 9.20 8.74 -2.38
C HIS A 147 10.55 9.22 -1.84
N MET A 148 11.01 8.65 -0.73
CA MET A 148 12.31 9.03 -0.14
C MET A 148 13.49 8.77 -1.10
N CYS A 149 13.37 7.78 -1.98
CA CYS A 149 14.39 7.51 -2.99
C CYS A 149 14.55 8.65 -4.01
N MET A 150 13.53 9.52 -4.18
CA MET A 150 13.57 10.72 -5.03
C MET A 150 13.89 11.99 -4.24
N ILE A 151 13.56 12.02 -2.95
CA ILE A 151 13.63 13.23 -2.12
C ILE A 151 15.01 13.40 -1.50
N MET A 152 15.52 12.38 -0.80
CA MET A 152 16.74 12.49 0.01
C MET A 152 18.04 12.23 -0.75
N ARG A 153 17.95 11.58 -1.91
CA ARG A 153 19.11 11.19 -2.74
C ARG A 153 18.76 11.25 -4.23
N GLY A 154 19.73 10.96 -5.12
CA GLY A 154 19.54 10.98 -6.56
C GLY A 154 19.17 12.37 -7.07
N ILE A 155 17.99 12.51 -7.65
CA ILE A 155 17.53 13.77 -8.25
C ILE A 155 17.12 14.85 -7.22
N LYS A 156 16.92 14.49 -5.95
CA LYS A 156 16.65 15.41 -4.82
C LYS A 156 15.52 16.40 -5.12
N LYS A 157 14.30 15.91 -5.27
CA LYS A 157 13.10 16.73 -5.55
C LYS A 157 12.10 16.66 -4.38
N PRO A 158 12.37 17.36 -3.25
CA PRO A 158 11.43 17.45 -2.15
C PRO A 158 10.12 18.12 -2.60
N GLY A 159 8.99 17.67 -2.05
CA GLY A 159 7.65 18.15 -2.40
C GLY A 159 7.07 17.58 -3.69
N SER A 160 7.82 16.74 -4.42
CA SER A 160 7.25 16.01 -5.55
C SER A 160 6.44 14.82 -5.06
N SER A 161 5.22 14.64 -5.59
CA SER A 161 4.39 13.45 -5.33
C SER A 161 4.11 12.69 -6.62
N VAL A 162 3.99 11.38 -6.50
CA VAL A 162 3.59 10.48 -7.60
C VAL A 162 2.12 10.12 -7.41
N ILE A 163 1.33 10.19 -8.49
CA ILE A 163 -0.07 9.76 -8.48
C ILE A 163 -0.19 8.60 -9.46
N THR A 164 -0.71 7.48 -8.97
CA THR A 164 -1.03 6.29 -9.78
C THR A 164 -2.49 5.92 -9.62
N SER A 165 -3.06 5.29 -10.62
CA SER A 165 -4.45 4.80 -10.57
C SER A 165 -4.60 3.43 -11.21
N ALA A 166 -5.47 2.60 -10.62
CA ALA A 166 -5.92 1.34 -11.18
C ALA A 166 -7.45 1.32 -11.25
N LEU A 167 -8.00 1.13 -12.45
CA LEU A 167 -9.43 1.16 -12.70
C LEU A 167 -9.89 -0.20 -13.26
N ARG A 168 -11.02 -0.72 -12.77
CA ARG A 168 -11.63 -1.97 -13.21
C ARG A 168 -13.12 -1.77 -13.47
N GLY A 169 -13.70 -2.63 -14.30
CA GLY A 169 -15.16 -2.65 -14.56
C GLY A 169 -15.72 -1.30 -15.02
N ASN A 170 -16.78 -0.86 -14.35
CA ASN A 170 -17.51 0.36 -14.69
C ASN A 170 -16.66 1.64 -14.60
N PHE A 171 -15.70 1.74 -13.69
CA PHE A 171 -14.81 2.91 -13.65
C PHE A 171 -13.92 3.03 -14.90
N ARG A 172 -13.58 1.90 -15.52
CA ARG A 172 -12.83 1.89 -16.78
C ARG A 172 -13.72 2.17 -17.98
N LYS A 173 -14.94 1.58 -18.00
CA LYS A 173 -15.86 1.60 -19.14
C LYS A 173 -16.74 2.85 -19.20
N LYS A 174 -17.16 3.40 -18.05
CA LYS A 174 -18.12 4.51 -17.94
C LYS A 174 -17.43 5.81 -17.49
N PRO A 175 -17.25 6.79 -18.40
CA PRO A 175 -16.62 8.08 -18.04
C PRO A 175 -17.33 8.83 -16.90
N ALA A 176 -18.66 8.73 -16.80
CA ALA A 176 -19.42 9.39 -15.75
C ALA A 176 -19.07 8.87 -14.34
N SER A 177 -19.07 7.54 -14.14
CA SER A 177 -18.69 6.94 -12.85
C SER A 177 -17.25 7.29 -12.46
N ARG A 178 -16.35 7.31 -13.43
CA ARG A 178 -14.97 7.72 -13.21
C ARG A 178 -14.87 9.20 -12.81
N ALA A 179 -15.59 10.09 -13.49
CA ALA A 179 -15.59 11.52 -13.18
C ALA A 179 -16.16 11.81 -11.79
N GLU A 180 -17.25 11.13 -11.41
CA GLU A 180 -17.86 11.21 -10.09
C GLU A 180 -16.86 10.80 -9.01
N PHE A 181 -16.21 9.64 -9.14
CA PHE A 181 -15.19 9.18 -8.21
C PHE A 181 -14.07 10.23 -8.02
N PHE A 182 -13.48 10.72 -9.12
CA PHE A 182 -12.42 11.71 -9.05
C PHE A 182 -12.89 13.05 -8.44
N SER A 183 -14.15 13.42 -8.63
CA SER A 183 -14.73 14.60 -8.00
C SER A 183 -14.85 14.44 -6.47
N LEU A 184 -15.26 13.26 -6.00
CA LEU A 184 -15.47 12.97 -4.58
C LEU A 184 -14.17 12.78 -3.78
N ILE A 185 -13.10 12.29 -4.41
CA ILE A 185 -11.79 12.16 -3.74
C ILE A 185 -10.98 13.46 -3.75
N LYS A 186 -11.19 14.37 -4.71
CA LYS A 186 -10.59 15.71 -4.67
C LYS A 186 -11.19 16.43 -3.45
N GLY A 187 -10.39 16.62 -2.40
CA GLY A 187 -10.79 17.43 -1.26
C GLY A 187 -11.20 18.84 -1.68
N ARG A 188 -12.07 19.47 -0.86
CA ARG A 188 -12.32 20.91 -0.94
C ARG A 188 -11.05 21.67 -0.58
#